data_7d5a84a5ca597696e7ee40d51f35fae7
#
_entry.id   7d5a84a5ca597696e7ee40d51f35fae7
#
_cell.length_a   1.000
_cell.length_b   1.000
_cell.length_c   1.000
_cell.angle_alpha   90.00
_cell.angle_beta   90.00
_cell.angle_gamma   90.00
#
_symmetry.space_group_name_H-M   'P 1'
#
loop_
_entity.id
_entity.type
_entity.pdbx_description
1 polymer ?
#
loop_
_entity_poly.entity_id
_entity_poly.type
_entity_poly.pdbx_seq_one_letter_code
_entity_poly.pdbx_strand_id
1 'polypeptide(L)'
;MLLRYPDLVSAASASSPVTDWRHYDTIYTERYMGLPRDNPDGYRDSSSVNYASGLRGKLLIAHASGDDNVHFGNTLALADKFVEAQKYAEFMIYAGRGHGITDAAARIHIFNRATQFFVENLGK
;
A
#
# COMPACT_ATOMS: atom_id res chain seq x y z
N MET A 1 5.09 3.28 -7.97
CA MET A 1 6.06 4.36 -8.34
C MET A 1 7.23 4.38 -7.37
N LEU A 2 7.06 4.76 -6.08
CA LEU A 2 8.15 4.94 -5.10
C LEU A 2 9.11 3.74 -5.00
N LEU A 3 8.60 2.51 -5.01
CA LEU A 3 9.41 1.29 -4.87
C LEU A 3 10.15 0.90 -6.17
N ARG A 4 9.55 1.20 -7.33
CA ARG A 4 10.09 0.81 -8.63
C ARG A 4 10.95 1.89 -9.28
N TYR A 5 10.66 3.14 -8.96
CA TYR A 5 11.37 4.31 -9.50
C TYR A 5 11.75 5.28 -8.35
N PRO A 6 12.62 4.82 -7.44
CA PRO A 6 12.91 5.53 -6.20
C PRO A 6 13.56 6.91 -6.39
N ASP A 7 14.19 7.15 -7.55
CA ASP A 7 14.83 8.42 -7.85
C ASP A 7 13.84 9.50 -8.34
N LEU A 8 12.59 9.10 -8.64
CA LEU A 8 11.55 10.02 -9.14
C LEU A 8 10.58 10.49 -8.04
N VAL A 9 10.54 9.80 -6.90
CA VAL A 9 9.54 10.06 -5.85
C VAL A 9 10.22 10.07 -4.49
N SER A 10 10.23 11.22 -3.81
CA SER A 10 10.86 11.38 -2.50
C SER A 10 9.97 10.92 -1.34
N ALA A 11 8.65 11.09 -1.46
CA ALA A 11 7.69 10.66 -0.45
C ALA A 11 6.37 10.24 -1.09
N ALA A 12 5.70 9.26 -0.50
CA ALA A 12 4.39 8.79 -0.93
C ALA A 12 3.51 8.41 0.27
N SER A 13 2.20 8.62 0.12
CA SER A 13 1.19 8.08 1.03
C SER A 13 0.25 7.17 0.25
N ALA A 14 0.00 5.97 0.76
CA ALA A 14 -0.90 5.00 0.18
C ALA A 14 -2.00 4.63 1.20
N SER A 15 -3.26 4.66 0.76
CA SER A 15 -4.40 4.25 1.57
C SER A 15 -4.98 2.95 1.02
N SER A 16 -5.14 1.95 1.88
CA SER A 16 -5.67 0.61 1.52
C SER A 16 -5.08 0.06 0.22
N PRO A 17 -3.73 -0.03 0.08
CA PRO A 17 -3.12 -0.41 -1.18
C PRO A 17 -3.31 -1.90 -1.49
N VAL A 18 -3.64 -2.22 -2.75
CA VAL A 18 -3.41 -3.55 -3.30
C VAL A 18 -1.90 -3.69 -3.54
N THR A 19 -1.26 -4.60 -2.83
CA THR A 19 0.20 -4.80 -2.90
C THR A 19 0.59 -6.02 -3.73
N ASP A 20 -0.35 -6.94 -3.89
CA ASP A 20 -0.25 -8.09 -4.79
C ASP A 20 -1.65 -8.41 -5.34
N TRP A 21 -1.80 -8.40 -6.64
CA TRP A 21 -3.09 -8.62 -7.30
C TRP A 21 -3.65 -10.04 -7.11
N ARG A 22 -2.83 -10.99 -6.68
CA ARG A 22 -3.29 -12.32 -6.24
C ARG A 22 -4.05 -12.29 -4.91
N HIS A 23 -3.95 -11.18 -4.17
CA HIS A 23 -4.66 -10.93 -2.91
C HIS A 23 -5.88 -10.00 -3.07
N TYR A 24 -6.32 -9.78 -4.30
CA TYR A 24 -7.55 -9.05 -4.58
C TYR A 24 -8.61 -9.97 -5.20
N ASP A 25 -9.88 -9.53 -5.28
CA ASP A 25 -10.95 -10.37 -5.75
C ASP A 25 -10.75 -10.82 -7.21
N THR A 26 -11.21 -12.04 -7.52
CA THR A 26 -10.97 -12.68 -8.82
C THR A 26 -11.86 -12.07 -9.91
N ILE A 27 -13.08 -11.61 -9.57
CA ILE A 27 -14.00 -11.02 -10.54
C ILE A 27 -13.38 -9.77 -11.17
N TYR A 28 -12.72 -8.93 -10.37
CA TYR A 28 -12.02 -7.74 -10.86
C TYR A 28 -10.67 -8.12 -11.49
N THR A 29 -9.83 -8.83 -10.76
CA THR A 29 -8.45 -9.05 -11.15
C THR A 29 -8.34 -9.92 -12.40
N GLU A 30 -9.02 -11.06 -12.44
CA GLU A 30 -8.95 -11.98 -13.58
C GLU A 30 -9.63 -11.40 -14.83
N ARG A 31 -10.61 -10.53 -14.66
CA ARG A 31 -11.23 -9.82 -15.79
C ARG A 31 -10.23 -8.98 -16.58
N TYR A 32 -9.26 -8.37 -15.92
CA TYR A 32 -8.31 -7.44 -16.54
C TYR A 32 -6.94 -8.05 -16.79
N MET A 33 -6.54 -9.01 -15.98
CA MET A 33 -5.20 -9.61 -16.02
C MET A 33 -5.19 -11.07 -16.48
N GLY A 34 -6.36 -11.72 -16.61
CA GLY A 34 -6.45 -13.15 -16.82
C GLY A 34 -6.09 -13.94 -15.55
N LEU A 35 -6.02 -15.26 -15.68
CA LEU A 35 -5.63 -16.11 -14.56
C LEU A 35 -4.14 -15.96 -14.24
N PRO A 36 -3.74 -16.06 -12.97
CA PRO A 36 -2.32 -15.96 -12.59
C PRO A 36 -1.40 -16.95 -13.32
N ARG A 37 -1.89 -18.16 -13.61
CA ARG A 37 -1.13 -19.16 -14.37
C ARG A 37 -0.92 -18.80 -15.84
N ASP A 38 -1.83 -18.01 -16.41
CA ASP A 38 -1.81 -17.62 -17.83
C ASP A 38 -1.07 -16.28 -18.06
N ASN A 39 -0.89 -15.48 -16.99
CA ASN A 39 -0.19 -14.20 -17.00
C ASN A 39 0.74 -14.03 -15.78
N PRO A 40 1.66 -14.96 -15.51
CA PRO A 40 2.51 -14.93 -14.32
C PRO A 40 3.39 -13.67 -14.26
N ASP A 41 3.88 -13.20 -15.39
CA ASP A 41 4.72 -12.01 -15.49
C ASP A 41 3.94 -10.74 -15.16
N GLY A 42 2.71 -10.60 -15.65
CA GLY A 42 1.86 -9.45 -15.32
C GLY A 42 1.59 -9.34 -13.82
N TYR A 43 1.26 -10.46 -13.17
CA TYR A 43 1.05 -10.50 -11.72
C TYR A 43 2.35 -10.21 -10.94
N ARG A 44 3.48 -10.75 -11.36
CA ARG A 44 4.78 -10.46 -10.74
C ARG A 44 5.13 -8.97 -10.87
N ASP A 45 5.06 -8.44 -12.08
CA ASP A 45 5.57 -7.11 -12.39
C ASP A 45 4.65 -5.98 -11.89
N SER A 46 3.37 -6.25 -11.67
CA SER A 46 2.43 -5.29 -11.08
C SER A 46 2.37 -5.33 -9.55
N SER A 47 2.93 -6.36 -8.91
CA SER A 47 2.86 -6.53 -7.45
C SER A 47 3.97 -5.77 -6.74
N SER A 48 3.60 -4.79 -5.91
CA SER A 48 4.54 -3.92 -5.20
C SER A 48 5.40 -4.65 -4.17
N VAL A 49 4.95 -5.78 -3.65
CA VAL A 49 5.74 -6.65 -2.75
C VAL A 49 7.08 -7.07 -3.34
N ASN A 50 7.15 -7.23 -4.66
CA ASN A 50 8.37 -7.64 -5.37
C ASN A 50 9.41 -6.51 -5.49
N TYR A 51 9.05 -5.29 -5.16
CA TYR A 51 9.91 -4.12 -5.26
C TYR A 51 10.21 -3.47 -3.91
N ALA A 52 9.92 -4.14 -2.80
CA ALA A 52 10.09 -3.61 -1.45
C ALA A 52 11.54 -3.16 -1.16
N SER A 53 12.54 -3.89 -1.67
CA SER A 53 13.96 -3.55 -1.56
C SER A 53 14.34 -2.21 -2.21
N GLY A 54 13.54 -1.76 -3.18
CA GLY A 54 13.74 -0.48 -3.87
C GLY A 54 13.32 0.75 -3.07
N LEU A 55 12.77 0.62 -1.87
CA LEU A 55 12.39 1.76 -1.05
C LEU A 55 13.60 2.60 -0.66
N ARG A 56 13.65 3.84 -1.13
CA ARG A 56 14.64 4.87 -0.76
C ARG A 56 13.99 6.11 -0.17
N GLY A 57 12.83 6.51 -0.68
CA GLY A 57 12.04 7.63 -0.18
C GLY A 57 11.23 7.28 1.07
N LYS A 58 10.40 8.19 1.50
CA LYS A 58 9.50 8.05 2.64
C LYS A 58 8.15 7.49 2.23
N LEU A 59 7.64 6.51 2.97
CA LEU A 59 6.36 5.87 2.67
C LEU A 59 5.49 5.83 3.93
N LEU A 60 4.28 6.36 3.80
CA LEU A 60 3.20 6.18 4.77
C LEU A 60 2.15 5.24 4.17
N ILE A 61 1.80 4.17 4.89
CA ILE A 61 0.69 3.29 4.55
C ILE A 61 -0.41 3.44 5.60
N ALA A 62 -1.59 3.85 5.16
CA ALA A 62 -2.79 3.93 5.98
C ALA A 62 -3.75 2.80 5.58
N HIS A 63 -4.23 1.97 6.53
CA HIS A 63 -5.12 0.87 6.20
C HIS A 63 -6.09 0.58 7.34
N ALA A 64 -7.34 0.29 7.01
CA ALA A 64 -8.35 -0.14 7.96
C ALA A 64 -8.23 -1.64 8.23
N SER A 65 -8.24 -2.05 9.51
CA SER A 65 -8.04 -3.47 9.84
C SER A 65 -9.24 -4.37 9.52
N GLY A 66 -10.43 -3.78 9.36
CA GLY A 66 -11.66 -4.47 8.94
C GLY A 66 -12.01 -4.20 7.47
N ASP A 67 -11.02 -3.88 6.64
CA ASP A 67 -11.23 -3.63 5.21
C ASP A 67 -11.67 -4.93 4.51
N ASP A 68 -12.91 -4.92 4.03
CA ASP A 68 -13.58 -6.05 3.38
C ASP A 68 -13.50 -6.00 1.84
N ASN A 69 -12.89 -4.96 1.30
CA ASN A 69 -12.62 -4.78 -0.12
C ASN A 69 -11.15 -5.10 -0.43
N VAL A 70 -10.23 -4.26 0.05
CA VAL A 70 -8.79 -4.55 -0.03
C VAL A 70 -8.35 -5.13 1.30
N HIS A 71 -8.34 -6.45 1.39
CA HIS A 71 -8.02 -7.16 2.62
C HIS A 71 -6.70 -6.67 3.23
N PHE A 72 -6.70 -6.45 4.57
CA PHE A 72 -5.55 -5.93 5.32
C PHE A 72 -4.27 -6.76 5.14
N GLY A 73 -4.41 -8.04 4.76
CA GLY A 73 -3.31 -8.92 4.38
C GLY A 73 -2.39 -8.36 3.29
N ASN A 74 -2.90 -7.48 2.42
CA ASN A 74 -2.06 -6.76 1.44
C ASN A 74 -0.99 -5.90 2.13
N THR A 75 -1.38 -5.12 3.15
CA THR A 75 -0.42 -4.31 3.91
C THR A 75 0.55 -5.18 4.70
N LEU A 76 0.08 -6.27 5.31
CA LEU A 76 0.94 -7.18 6.05
C LEU A 76 1.98 -7.85 5.14
N ALA A 77 1.60 -8.30 3.94
CA ALA A 77 2.52 -8.88 2.98
C ALA A 77 3.63 -7.91 2.56
N LEU A 78 3.29 -6.63 2.33
CA LEU A 78 4.29 -5.62 2.00
C LEU A 78 5.18 -5.27 3.20
N ALA A 79 4.60 -5.21 4.41
CA ALA A 79 5.35 -4.97 5.65
C ALA A 79 6.40 -6.07 5.89
N ASP A 80 6.04 -7.33 5.68
CA ASP A 80 6.96 -8.47 5.78
C ASP A 80 8.12 -8.33 4.79
N LYS A 81 7.84 -7.96 3.54
CA LYS A 81 8.89 -7.70 2.55
C LYS A 81 9.79 -6.51 2.89
N PHE A 82 9.30 -5.50 3.59
CA PHE A 82 10.16 -4.43 4.11
C PHE A 82 11.08 -4.93 5.23
N VAL A 83 10.60 -5.82 6.10
CA VAL A 83 11.43 -6.47 7.13
C VAL A 83 12.56 -7.28 6.48
N GLU A 84 12.23 -8.16 5.51
CA GLU A 84 13.22 -8.94 4.77
C GLU A 84 14.27 -8.06 4.09
N ALA A 85 13.84 -6.93 3.50
CA ALA A 85 14.70 -6.00 2.78
C ALA A 85 15.43 -4.98 3.68
N GLN A 86 15.23 -5.03 5.01
CA GLN A 86 15.74 -4.04 5.97
C GLN A 86 15.35 -2.61 5.60
N LYS A 87 14.08 -2.40 5.19
CA LYS A 87 13.49 -1.10 4.84
C LYS A 87 12.45 -0.69 5.87
N TYR A 88 12.26 0.61 6.01
CA TYR A 88 11.35 1.19 6.99
C TYR A 88 10.28 2.02 6.29
N ALA A 89 9.01 1.70 6.57
CA ALA A 89 7.85 2.49 6.19
C ALA A 89 7.06 2.85 7.43
N GLU A 90 6.28 3.91 7.37
CA GLU A 90 5.34 4.28 8.42
C GLU A 90 3.99 3.64 8.16
N PHE A 91 3.36 3.15 9.22
CA PHE A 91 2.04 2.52 9.15
C PHE A 91 1.07 3.22 10.08
N MET A 92 -0.13 3.53 9.56
CA MET A 92 -1.25 4.00 10.36
C MET A 92 -2.44 3.05 10.20
N ILE A 93 -2.74 2.31 11.26
CA ILE A 93 -3.81 1.31 11.25
C ILE A 93 -5.08 1.90 11.87
N TYR A 94 -6.18 1.84 11.12
CA TYR A 94 -7.51 2.27 11.53
C TYR A 94 -8.32 1.05 12.00
N ALA A 95 -8.19 0.73 13.28
CA ALA A 95 -8.77 -0.48 13.88
C ALA A 95 -10.30 -0.52 13.75
N GLY A 96 -10.83 -1.69 13.33
CA GLY A 96 -12.27 -1.97 13.24
C GLY A 96 -13.03 -1.22 12.16
N ARG A 97 -12.34 -0.47 11.28
CA ARG A 97 -12.95 0.28 10.18
C ARG A 97 -12.87 -0.49 8.87
N GLY A 98 -13.85 -0.26 7.99
CA GLY A 98 -13.90 -0.81 6.63
C GLY A 98 -13.15 0.04 5.61
N HIS A 99 -13.17 -0.37 4.34
CA HIS A 99 -12.44 0.23 3.23
C HIS A 99 -12.62 1.76 3.09
N GLY A 100 -13.83 2.26 3.27
CA GLY A 100 -14.14 3.68 3.07
C GLY A 100 -13.71 4.61 4.22
N ILE A 101 -13.39 4.08 5.40
CA ILE A 101 -13.16 4.87 6.62
C ILE A 101 -14.17 6.02 6.72
N THR A 102 -15.44 5.70 7.00
CA THR A 102 -16.57 6.63 6.82
C THR A 102 -16.82 7.54 8.01
N ASP A 103 -16.31 7.21 9.20
CA ASP A 103 -16.50 8.05 10.38
C ASP A 103 -15.67 9.35 10.30
N ALA A 104 -16.29 10.47 10.70
CA ALA A 104 -15.73 11.82 10.55
C ALA A 104 -14.37 11.96 11.29
N ALA A 105 -14.26 11.39 12.49
CA ALA A 105 -13.04 11.52 13.30
C ALA A 105 -11.84 10.83 12.62
N ALA A 106 -12.02 9.62 12.11
CA ALA A 106 -10.96 8.91 11.40
C ALA A 106 -10.63 9.56 10.05
N ARG A 107 -11.62 10.11 9.34
CA ARG A 107 -11.37 10.87 8.11
C ARG A 107 -10.54 12.12 8.35
N ILE A 108 -10.84 12.89 9.36
CA ILE A 108 -10.01 14.04 9.75
C ILE A 108 -8.61 13.57 10.12
N HIS A 109 -8.50 12.51 10.89
CA HIS A 109 -7.21 11.97 11.33
C HIS A 109 -6.34 11.52 10.16
N ILE A 110 -6.89 10.79 9.16
CA ILE A 110 -6.11 10.30 8.02
C ILE A 110 -5.57 11.45 7.17
N PHE A 111 -6.39 12.50 6.92
CA PHE A 111 -5.94 13.65 6.17
C PHE A 111 -4.88 14.46 6.93
N ASN A 112 -5.07 14.68 8.24
CA ASN A 112 -4.08 15.36 9.06
C ASN A 112 -2.77 14.57 9.11
N ARG A 113 -2.83 13.24 9.26
CA ARG A 113 -1.63 12.39 9.29
C ARG A 113 -0.87 12.44 7.95
N ALA A 114 -1.59 12.35 6.83
CA ALA A 114 -0.97 12.46 5.51
C ALA A 114 -0.35 13.85 5.29
N THR A 115 -1.05 14.93 5.67
CA THR A 115 -0.53 16.29 5.58
C THR A 115 0.74 16.46 6.42
N GLN A 116 0.70 16.03 7.68
CA GLN A 116 1.86 16.08 8.56
C GLN A 116 3.05 15.30 7.97
N PHE A 117 2.81 14.09 7.47
CA PHE A 117 3.83 13.28 6.83
C PHE A 117 4.52 14.00 5.66
N PHE A 118 3.76 14.65 4.78
CA PHE A 118 4.35 15.38 3.67
C PHE A 118 5.06 16.65 4.11
N VAL A 119 4.54 17.40 5.08
CA VAL A 119 5.21 18.56 5.64
C VAL A 119 6.57 18.19 6.25
N GLU A 120 6.63 17.12 7.03
CA GLU A 120 7.85 16.63 7.68
C GLU A 120 8.91 16.13 6.67
N ASN A 121 8.48 15.56 5.54
CA ASN A 121 9.38 14.89 4.61
C ASN A 121 9.68 15.70 3.33
N LEU A 122 8.87 16.69 2.97
CA LEU A 122 9.04 17.53 1.78
C LEU A 122 9.17 19.02 2.09
N GLY A 123 8.83 19.46 3.30
CA GLY A 123 8.79 20.87 3.72
C GLY A 123 10.16 21.49 4.07
N LYS A 124 11.25 21.01 3.47
CA LYS A 124 12.61 21.55 3.65
C LYS A 124 13.01 22.45 2.51
#